data_a1d4e4da6d55e982ba70d81fe79728bc
#
_entry.id   a1d4e4da6d55e982ba70d81fe79728bc
#
_cell.length_a   1.000
_cell.length_b   1.000
_cell.length_c   1.000
_cell.angle_alpha   90.00
_cell.angle_beta   90.00
_cell.angle_gamma   90.00
#
_symmetry.space_group_name_H-M   'P 1'
#
loop_
_entity.id
_entity.type
_entity.pdbx_description
1 polymer ?
#
loop_
_entity_poly.entity_id
_entity_poly.type
_entity_poly.pdbx_seq_one_letter_code
_entity_poly.pdbx_strand_id
1 'polypeptide(L)' 'MTTATQALTRQMLEWIAARPRDYSEIMETWRTSCPRLSIWEDACIDGFIDHEPGSGKVILSVAGREYLSRFNLR' A
#
# COMPACT_ATOMS: atom_id res chain seq x y z
N MET A 1 -12.99 15.67 -2.74
CA MET A 1 -11.65 16.18 -3.10
C MET A 1 -10.59 15.22 -2.55
N THR A 2 -9.59 14.91 -3.37
CA THR A 2 -8.52 14.00 -2.96
C THR A 2 -7.42 14.76 -2.25
N THR A 3 -7.04 14.31 -1.05
CA THR A 3 -5.93 14.92 -0.33
C THR A 3 -4.61 14.36 -0.82
N ALA A 4 -3.50 15.03 -0.50
CA ALA A 4 -2.17 14.53 -0.82
C ALA A 4 -1.94 13.16 -0.18
N THR A 5 -2.43 12.96 1.05
CA THR A 5 -2.31 11.68 1.74
C THR A 5 -3.06 10.58 0.99
N GLN A 6 -4.29 10.88 0.53
CA GLN A 6 -5.06 9.89 -0.22
C GLN A 6 -4.39 9.54 -1.55
N ALA A 7 -3.81 10.52 -2.22
CA ALA A 7 -3.11 10.29 -3.48
C ALA A 7 -1.90 9.39 -3.27
N LEU A 8 -1.13 9.62 -2.22
CA LEU A 8 0.04 8.80 -1.91
C LEU A 8 -0.36 7.38 -1.50
N THR A 9 -1.42 7.25 -0.70
CA THR A 9 -1.93 5.93 -0.32
C THR A 9 -2.33 5.15 -1.56
N ARG A 10 -3.06 5.77 -2.47
CA ARG A 10 -3.46 5.13 -3.71
C ARG A 10 -2.25 4.69 -4.52
N GLN A 11 -1.24 5.57 -4.66
CA GLN A 11 -0.03 5.22 -5.41
C GLN A 11 0.66 4.01 -4.81
N MET A 12 0.79 3.97 -3.49
CA MET A 12 1.44 2.85 -2.81
C MET A 12 0.66 1.55 -3.04
N LEU A 13 -0.66 1.60 -2.88
CA LEU A 13 -1.48 0.41 -3.06
C LEU A 13 -1.45 -0.07 -4.51
N GLU A 14 -1.46 0.83 -5.48
CA GLU A 14 -1.33 0.45 -6.89
C GLU A 14 0.02 -0.20 -7.16
N TRP A 15 1.06 0.33 -6.56
CA TRP A 15 2.40 -0.21 -6.71
C TRP A 15 2.51 -1.63 -6.15
N ILE A 16 1.90 -1.87 -4.99
CA ILE A 16 1.88 -3.20 -4.39
C ILE A 16 0.98 -4.14 -5.19
N ALA A 17 -0.15 -3.63 -5.69
CA ALA A 17 -1.09 -4.45 -6.47
C ALA A 17 -0.50 -4.92 -7.78
N ALA A 18 0.47 -4.20 -8.34
CA ALA A 18 1.09 -4.56 -9.61
C ALA A 18 1.85 -5.90 -9.52
N ARG A 19 2.47 -6.15 -8.38
CA ARG A 19 3.10 -7.44 -8.07
C ARG A 19 3.42 -7.51 -6.58
N PRO A 20 3.58 -8.71 -6.02
CA PRO A 20 4.06 -8.84 -4.63
C PRO A 20 5.42 -8.17 -4.47
N ARG A 21 5.63 -7.51 -3.34
CA ARG A 21 6.85 -6.75 -3.08
C ARG A 21 7.62 -7.35 -1.91
N ASP A 22 8.94 -7.35 -2.03
CA ASP A 22 9.78 -7.70 -0.89
C ASP A 22 9.71 -6.59 0.14
N TYR A 23 9.83 -6.96 1.41
CA TYR A 23 9.81 -5.97 2.48
C TYR A 23 10.95 -4.95 2.30
N SER A 24 12.08 -5.38 1.78
CA SER A 24 13.20 -4.48 1.51
C SER A 24 12.84 -3.42 0.47
N GLU A 25 12.04 -3.78 -0.55
CA GLU A 25 11.56 -2.81 -1.52
C GLU A 25 10.68 -1.75 -0.86
N ILE A 26 9.82 -2.18 0.06
CA ILE A 26 8.98 -1.27 0.83
C ILE A 26 9.85 -0.30 1.63
N MET A 27 10.85 -0.84 2.31
CA MET A 27 11.77 -0.02 3.11
C MET A 27 12.46 1.04 2.28
N GLU A 28 12.94 0.66 1.11
CA GLU A 28 13.70 1.58 0.26
C GLU A 28 12.80 2.62 -0.40
N THR A 29 11.56 2.27 -0.68
CA THR A 29 10.67 3.15 -1.44
C THR A 29 9.73 3.96 -0.57
N TRP A 30 9.19 3.35 0.49
CA TRP A 30 8.10 3.95 1.25
C TRP A 30 8.41 4.22 2.72
N ARG A 31 9.56 3.78 3.20
CA ARG A 31 9.95 4.05 4.59
C ARG A 31 11.22 4.88 4.69
N THR A 32 11.51 5.65 3.67
CA THR A 32 12.73 6.44 3.63
C THR A 32 12.58 7.85 4.21
N SER A 33 11.37 8.38 4.21
CA SER A 33 11.15 9.75 4.69
C SER A 33 9.66 10.02 4.84
N CYS A 34 9.32 11.07 5.62
CA CYS A 34 7.97 11.59 5.66
C CYS A 34 7.69 12.35 4.36
N PRO A 35 6.47 12.31 3.84
CA PRO A 35 5.29 11.66 4.44
C PRO A 35 5.14 10.18 4.10
N ARG A 36 6.03 9.61 3.28
CA ARG A 36 5.89 8.23 2.81
C ARG A 36 5.87 7.21 3.94
N LEU A 37 6.66 7.43 4.97
CA LEU A 37 6.67 6.54 6.13
C LEU A 37 5.30 6.48 6.79
N SER A 38 4.67 7.62 6.96
CA SER A 38 3.33 7.68 7.56
C SER A 38 2.29 6.97 6.69
N ILE A 39 2.41 7.09 5.39
CA ILE A 39 1.50 6.42 4.45
C ILE A 39 1.58 4.91 4.63
N TRP A 40 2.80 4.37 4.72
CA TRP A 40 3.00 2.96 4.93
C TRP A 40 2.41 2.49 6.27
N GLU A 41 2.72 3.24 7.33
CA GLU A 41 2.25 2.88 8.67
C GLU A 41 0.73 2.92 8.75
N ASP A 42 0.13 3.94 8.19
CA ASP A 42 -1.34 4.07 8.20
C ASP A 42 -2.00 2.93 7.41
N ALA A 43 -1.40 2.54 6.29
CA ALA A 43 -1.94 1.43 5.51
C ALA A 43 -1.91 0.12 6.31
N CYS A 44 -0.85 -0.10 7.07
CA CYS A 44 -0.75 -1.26 7.94
C CYS A 44 -1.81 -1.23 9.04
N ILE A 45 -1.99 -0.07 9.67
CA ILE A 45 -2.97 0.10 10.74
C ILE A 45 -4.39 -0.10 10.20
N ASP A 46 -4.66 0.40 9.01
CA ASP A 46 -5.98 0.29 8.39
C ASP A 46 -6.28 -1.11 7.86
N GLY A 47 -5.30 -2.00 7.91
CA GLY A 47 -5.50 -3.38 7.49
C GLY A 47 -5.46 -3.59 5.99
N PHE A 48 -4.79 -2.69 5.26
CA PHE A 48 -4.71 -2.79 3.79
C PHE A 48 -3.60 -3.72 3.31
N ILE A 49 -2.71 -4.12 4.21
CA ILE A 49 -1.50 -4.86 3.86
C ILE A 49 -1.59 -6.29 4.38
N ASP A 50 -1.16 -7.23 3.56
CA ASP A 50 -1.11 -8.64 3.94
C ASP A 50 0.19 -9.22 3.41
N HIS A 51 0.42 -10.49 3.66
CA HIS A 51 1.61 -11.19 3.23
C HIS A 51 1.23 -12.44 2.45
N GLU A 52 1.94 -12.67 1.37
CA GLU A 52 1.69 -13.83 0.52
C GLU A 52 2.13 -15.10 1.25
N PRO A 53 1.24 -16.11 1.32
CA PRO A 53 1.62 -17.40 1.94
C PRO A 53 2.80 -18.02 1.20
N GLY A 54 3.76 -18.50 1.95
CA GLY A 54 4.93 -19.18 1.41
C GLY A 54 6.12 -18.27 1.14
N SER A 55 5.93 -17.17 0.45
CA SER A 55 7.04 -16.26 0.13
C SER A 55 7.21 -15.16 1.15
N GLY A 56 6.14 -14.80 1.87
CA GLY A 56 6.15 -13.70 2.81
C GLY A 56 6.22 -12.33 2.17
N LYS A 57 6.08 -12.24 0.86
CA LYS A 57 6.09 -10.95 0.18
C LYS A 57 4.86 -10.14 0.53
N VAL A 58 4.99 -8.83 0.46
CA VAL A 58 3.91 -7.91 0.80
C VAL A 58 2.92 -7.84 -0.34
N ILE A 59 1.65 -8.01 -0.01
CA ILE A 59 0.53 -7.91 -0.97
C ILE A 59 -0.58 -7.08 -0.32
N LEU A 60 -1.61 -6.75 -1.10
CA LEU A 60 -2.78 -6.10 -0.55
C LEU A 60 -3.69 -7.12 0.09
N SER A 61 -4.29 -6.73 1.22
CA SER A 61 -5.37 -7.49 1.82
C SER A 61 -6.64 -7.29 0.99
N VAL A 62 -7.71 -8.02 1.33
CA VAL A 62 -9.01 -7.80 0.70
C VAL A 62 -9.45 -6.35 0.91
N ALA A 63 -9.28 -5.84 2.13
CA ALA A 63 -9.64 -4.45 2.45
C ALA A 63 -8.84 -3.46 1.62
N GLY A 64 -7.55 -3.74 1.39
CA GLY A 64 -6.71 -2.88 0.58
C GLY A 64 -7.15 -2.85 -0.87
N ARG A 65 -7.53 -3.99 -1.41
CA ARG A 65 -8.04 -4.08 -2.78
C ARG A 65 -9.36 -3.36 -2.94
N GLU A 66 -10.24 -3.47 -1.95
CA GLU A 66 -11.51 -2.78 -1.97
C GLU A 66 -11.34 -1.28 -1.90
N TYR A 67 -10.42 -0.82 -1.05
CA TYR A 67 -10.11 0.60 -0.94
C TYR A 67 -9.62 1.13 -2.28
N LEU A 68 -8.70 0.42 -2.91
CA LEU A 68 -8.13 0.83 -4.19
C LEU A 68 -9.18 0.85 -5.30
N SER A 69 -10.08 -0.12 -5.31
CA SER A 69 -11.10 -0.22 -6.35
C SER A 69 -12.06 0.98 -6.34
N ARG A 70 -12.23 1.64 -5.20
CA ARG A 70 -13.08 2.83 -5.11
C ARG A 70 -12.54 3.98 -5.95
N PHE A 71 -11.22 4.07 -6.10
CA PHE A 71 -10.61 5.11 -6.92
C PHE A 71 -10.66 4.77 -8.41
N ASN A 72 -10.79 3.50 -8.74
CA ASN A 72 -10.78 3.03 -10.12
C ASN A 72 -12.18 2.78 -10.67
N LEU A 73 -13.19 3.03 -9.87
CA LEU A 73 -14.57 2.82 -10.26
C LEU A 73 -15.05 3.92 -11.18
N ARG A 74 -15.79 3.55 -12.21
CA ARG A 74 -16.36 4.49 -13.16
C ARG A 74 -17.86 4.35 -13.24
#